data_7331139ac4c822a693a00e824736b81d
#
_entry.id   7331139ac4c822a693a00e824736b81d
#
_cell.length_a   1.000
_cell.length_b   1.000
_cell.length_c   1.000
_cell.angle_alpha   90.00
_cell.angle_beta   90.00
_cell.angle_gamma   90.00
#
_symmetry.space_group_name_H-M   'P 1'
#
loop_
_entity.id
_entity.type
_entity.pdbx_description
1 polymer ?
#
loop_
_entity_poly.entity_id
_entity_poly.type
_entity_poly.pdbx_seq_one_letter_code
_entity_poly.pdbx_strand_id
1 'polypeptide(L)'
;GSVESIKPAELKVPSTNLSTAFAGRLAGVIAVQKSGQPGADGANFWIRGVSTMNGVTDPLIILDGVQVSSSDLNNLDPEIIDSFSILKDATATAMYGTRGANGVMIVTTKSGMNLDKPIINFRMEAQMSQPTSTPKFVDGATYMELFNEAVNNDNSGDVLYSQDRIDGTRAGLNPYIYPNVNWYDELFKDASYSEKFNFNIRGGGKRVDYFSSISVNHES
;
A
#
# COMPACT_ATOMS: atom_id res chain seq x y z
N GLY A 1 -11.28 -22.55 19.72
CA GLY A 1 -10.59 -21.85 18.65
C GLY A 1 -11.15 -20.44 18.52
N SER A 2 -10.32 -19.41 18.48
CA SER A 2 -10.83 -18.05 18.30
C SER A 2 -10.98 -17.77 16.80
N VAL A 3 -12.21 -17.78 16.32
CA VAL A 3 -12.57 -17.18 15.04
C VAL A 3 -12.92 -15.71 15.32
N GLU A 4 -12.20 -14.81 14.72
CA GLU A 4 -12.48 -13.37 14.82
C GLU A 4 -13.09 -12.92 13.48
N SER A 5 -14.29 -12.36 13.56
CA SER A 5 -14.99 -11.83 12.38
C SER A 5 -15.15 -10.33 12.54
N ILE A 6 -14.75 -9.59 11.51
CA ILE A 6 -14.84 -8.13 11.47
C ILE A 6 -15.62 -7.71 10.22
N LYS A 7 -16.50 -6.74 10.39
CA LYS A 7 -17.24 -6.15 9.27
C LYS A 7 -16.44 -5.00 8.63
N PRO A 8 -16.47 -4.85 7.30
CA PRO A 8 -15.76 -3.79 6.60
C PRO A 8 -16.10 -2.37 7.07
N ALA A 9 -17.31 -2.18 7.61
CA ALA A 9 -17.71 -0.90 8.19
C ALA A 9 -16.78 -0.43 9.33
N GLU A 10 -16.13 -1.37 10.02
CA GLU A 10 -15.15 -1.12 11.08
C GLU A 10 -13.74 -0.86 10.53
N LEU A 11 -13.51 -1.23 9.26
CA LEU A 11 -12.24 -1.04 8.53
C LEU A 11 -12.24 0.22 7.65
N LYS A 12 -13.27 1.07 7.74
CA LYS A 12 -13.36 2.29 6.93
C LYS A 12 -12.19 3.24 7.24
N VAL A 13 -11.16 3.09 6.45
CA VAL A 13 -10.04 4.04 6.34
C VAL A 13 -10.03 4.52 4.91
N PRO A 14 -9.82 5.80 4.63
CA PRO A 14 -9.48 6.27 3.31
C PRO A 14 -8.09 5.68 2.97
N SER A 15 -8.09 4.52 2.36
CA SER A 15 -6.89 3.80 1.94
C SER A 15 -7.15 3.17 0.59
N THR A 16 -6.20 3.33 -0.30
CA THR A 16 -6.25 2.75 -1.64
C THR A 16 -6.13 1.23 -1.57
N ASN A 17 -5.35 0.72 -0.60
CA ASN A 17 -5.09 -0.70 -0.41
C ASN A 17 -5.77 -1.26 0.83
N LEU A 18 -6.46 -2.36 0.64
CA LEU A 18 -7.20 -3.04 1.72
C LEU A 18 -6.29 -3.52 2.86
N SER A 19 -5.08 -3.97 2.55
CA SER A 19 -4.14 -4.49 3.55
C SER A 19 -3.68 -3.44 4.57
N THR A 20 -3.65 -2.16 4.20
CA THR A 20 -3.30 -1.08 5.14
C THR A 20 -4.40 -0.87 6.18
N ALA A 21 -5.65 -1.17 5.84
CA ALA A 21 -6.77 -1.09 6.77
C ALA A 21 -6.73 -2.14 7.88
N PHE A 22 -5.92 -3.20 7.74
CA PHE A 22 -5.79 -4.28 8.74
C PHE A 22 -4.93 -3.88 9.94
N ALA A 23 -4.01 -2.92 9.77
CA ALA A 23 -3.08 -2.51 10.81
C ALA A 23 -3.82 -2.01 12.06
N GLY A 24 -3.59 -2.66 13.20
CA GLY A 24 -4.18 -2.29 14.49
C GLY A 24 -5.68 -2.55 14.65
N ARG A 25 -6.34 -3.13 13.64
CA ARG A 25 -7.81 -3.36 13.65
C ARG A 25 -8.19 -4.84 13.67
N LEU A 26 -7.33 -5.71 13.16
CA LEU A 26 -7.49 -7.14 13.20
C LEU A 26 -6.61 -7.72 14.31
N ALA A 27 -7.20 -8.22 15.40
CA ALA A 27 -6.43 -8.79 16.49
C ALA A 27 -5.63 -10.02 16.00
N GLY A 28 -4.32 -10.03 16.26
CA GLY A 28 -3.40 -11.09 15.84
C GLY A 28 -2.96 -11.02 14.38
N VAL A 29 -3.25 -9.91 13.69
CA VAL A 29 -2.68 -9.56 12.40
C VAL A 29 -1.64 -8.47 12.62
N ILE A 30 -0.43 -8.70 12.15
CA ILE A 30 0.64 -7.71 12.07
C ILE A 30 0.68 -7.24 10.63
N ALA A 31 0.45 -5.98 10.39
CA ALA A 31 0.56 -5.36 9.07
C ALA A 31 1.68 -4.32 9.09
N VAL A 32 2.55 -4.38 8.10
CA VAL A 32 3.67 -3.46 7.93
C VAL A 32 3.60 -2.83 6.55
N GLN A 33 3.37 -1.56 6.51
CA GLN A 33 3.44 -0.75 5.31
C GLN A 33 4.89 -0.29 5.11
N LYS A 34 5.49 -0.66 4.00
CA LYS A 34 6.90 -0.32 3.68
C LYS A 34 7.04 1.08 3.10
N SER A 35 6.01 1.55 2.41
CA SER A 35 5.96 2.84 1.74
C SER A 35 4.57 3.44 1.89
N GLY A 36 4.50 4.77 1.98
CA GLY A 36 3.25 5.53 1.85
C GLY A 36 3.15 6.20 0.48
N GLN A 37 4.00 5.80 -0.46
CA GLN A 37 4.04 6.37 -1.79
C GLN A 37 2.78 5.96 -2.56
N PRO A 38 2.10 6.88 -3.24
CA PRO A 38 0.95 6.59 -4.09
C PRO A 38 1.24 5.44 -5.06
N GLY A 39 0.30 4.50 -5.21
CA GLY A 39 0.47 3.29 -6.03
C GLY A 39 1.39 2.21 -5.45
N ALA A 40 2.12 2.47 -4.36
CA ALA A 40 3.02 1.52 -3.69
C ALA A 40 2.80 1.48 -2.17
N ASP A 41 1.59 1.80 -1.71
CA ASP A 41 1.17 1.93 -0.32
C ASP A 41 0.59 0.64 0.28
N GLY A 42 0.67 -0.49 -0.43
CA GLY A 42 0.25 -1.80 0.07
C GLY A 42 1.05 -2.24 1.31
N ALA A 43 0.37 -2.88 2.26
CA ALA A 43 0.98 -3.46 3.44
C ALA A 43 1.15 -4.97 3.30
N ASN A 44 2.30 -5.47 3.74
CA ASN A 44 2.45 -6.89 4.01
C ASN A 44 1.82 -7.21 5.37
N PHE A 45 1.13 -8.32 5.48
CA PHE A 45 0.52 -8.72 6.74
C PHE A 45 0.77 -10.19 7.06
N TRP A 46 0.83 -10.50 8.35
CA TRP A 46 1.05 -11.83 8.89
C TRP A 46 0.05 -12.10 9.98
N ILE A 47 -0.39 -13.35 10.08
CA ILE A 47 -1.22 -13.83 11.17
C ILE A 47 -0.28 -14.56 12.14
N ARG A 48 -0.30 -14.19 13.43
CA ARG A 48 0.60 -14.71 14.49
C ARG A 48 2.07 -14.30 14.39
N GLY A 49 2.43 -13.39 13.51
CA GLY A 49 3.80 -12.94 13.32
C GLY A 49 4.63 -13.81 12.38
N VAL A 50 5.88 -13.46 12.22
CA VAL A 50 6.85 -14.18 11.38
C VAL A 50 7.39 -15.36 12.17
N SER A 51 6.92 -16.57 11.88
CA SER A 51 7.27 -17.79 12.66
C SER A 51 8.40 -18.61 12.07
N THR A 52 8.87 -18.29 10.87
CA THR A 52 9.94 -19.04 10.17
C THR A 52 11.03 -18.12 9.68
N MET A 53 12.29 -18.53 9.85
CA MET A 53 13.45 -17.76 9.37
C MET A 53 13.72 -17.94 7.86
N ASN A 54 13.25 -19.01 7.23
CA ASN A 54 13.57 -19.37 5.83
C ASN A 54 12.38 -19.93 5.04
N GLY A 55 11.15 -19.74 5.49
CA GLY A 55 9.94 -20.27 4.85
C GLY A 55 8.95 -19.20 4.40
N VAL A 56 7.96 -19.62 3.65
CA VAL A 56 6.81 -18.80 3.30
C VAL A 56 6.06 -18.44 4.60
N THR A 57 5.94 -17.16 4.89
CA THR A 57 5.29 -16.63 6.11
C THR A 57 3.91 -16.06 5.83
N ASP A 58 3.54 -15.97 4.55
CA ASP A 58 2.27 -15.40 4.14
C ASP A 58 1.09 -16.27 4.59
N PRO A 59 0.02 -15.69 5.10
CA PRO A 59 -1.19 -16.41 5.44
C PRO A 59 -1.89 -16.91 4.17
N LEU A 60 -2.67 -17.97 4.31
CA LEU A 60 -3.54 -18.44 3.25
C LEU A 60 -4.77 -17.53 3.16
N ILE A 61 -5.07 -16.99 1.99
CA ILE A 61 -6.21 -16.12 1.76
C ILE A 61 -7.25 -16.87 0.91
N ILE A 62 -8.47 -16.92 1.41
CA ILE A 62 -9.62 -17.58 0.77
C ILE A 62 -10.69 -16.51 0.53
N LEU A 63 -10.98 -16.23 -0.73
CA LEU A 63 -12.05 -15.34 -1.16
C LEU A 63 -13.22 -16.18 -1.70
N ASP A 64 -14.35 -16.13 -1.04
CA ASP A 64 -15.57 -16.91 -1.39
C ASP A 64 -15.29 -18.40 -1.69
N GLY A 65 -14.38 -18.99 -0.92
CA GLY A 65 -13.98 -20.40 -1.07
C GLY A 65 -12.84 -20.66 -2.04
N VAL A 66 -12.33 -19.65 -2.74
CA VAL A 66 -11.21 -19.74 -3.69
C VAL A 66 -9.94 -19.14 -3.10
N GLN A 67 -8.79 -19.82 -3.25
CA GLN A 67 -7.51 -19.28 -2.84
C GLN A 67 -7.08 -18.14 -3.77
N VAL A 68 -6.69 -17.02 -3.18
CA VAL A 68 -6.19 -15.83 -3.88
C VAL A 68 -4.86 -15.37 -3.30
N SER A 69 -4.14 -14.53 -4.04
CA SER A 69 -2.89 -13.90 -3.57
C SER A 69 -3.15 -12.66 -2.72
N SER A 70 -2.14 -12.20 -1.99
CA SER A 70 -2.18 -10.92 -1.28
C SER A 70 -2.37 -9.73 -2.24
N SER A 71 -1.82 -9.82 -3.45
CA SER A 71 -2.03 -8.80 -4.49
C SER A 71 -3.48 -8.74 -4.94
N ASP A 72 -4.11 -9.91 -5.15
CA ASP A 72 -5.53 -9.95 -5.54
C ASP A 72 -6.41 -9.36 -4.44
N LEU A 73 -6.09 -9.68 -3.17
CA LEU A 73 -6.80 -9.09 -2.03
C LEU A 73 -6.66 -7.57 -1.97
N ASN A 74 -5.46 -7.04 -2.23
CA ASN A 74 -5.20 -5.59 -2.22
C ASN A 74 -5.97 -4.85 -3.31
N ASN A 75 -6.20 -5.50 -4.44
CA ASN A 75 -6.93 -4.93 -5.57
C ASN A 75 -8.47 -4.98 -5.37
N LEU A 76 -8.95 -5.68 -4.32
CA LEU A 76 -10.37 -5.70 -4.03
C LEU A 76 -10.85 -4.38 -3.42
N ASP A 77 -11.97 -3.90 -3.91
CA ASP A 77 -12.64 -2.78 -3.29
C ASP A 77 -13.23 -3.21 -1.94
N PRO A 78 -12.90 -2.51 -0.83
CA PRO A 78 -13.49 -2.80 0.47
C PRO A 78 -15.03 -2.79 0.48
N GLU A 79 -15.64 -2.05 -0.43
CA GLU A 79 -17.10 -1.94 -0.52
C GLU A 79 -17.80 -3.22 -1.01
N ILE A 80 -17.08 -4.14 -1.65
CA ILE A 80 -17.67 -5.42 -2.07
C ILE A 80 -17.63 -6.47 -0.96
N ILE A 81 -16.87 -6.26 0.09
CA ILE A 81 -16.62 -7.23 1.15
C ILE A 81 -17.74 -7.15 2.20
N ASP A 82 -18.22 -8.30 2.62
CA ASP A 82 -19.17 -8.43 3.73
C ASP A 82 -18.47 -8.67 5.06
N SER A 83 -17.50 -9.58 5.09
CA SER A 83 -16.78 -9.91 6.32
C SER A 83 -15.40 -10.49 6.08
N PHE A 84 -14.53 -10.34 7.10
CA PHE A 84 -13.25 -11.03 7.24
C PHE A 84 -13.33 -11.96 8.44
N SER A 85 -12.88 -13.20 8.28
CA SER A 85 -12.73 -14.16 9.37
C SER A 85 -11.30 -14.68 9.39
N ILE A 86 -10.68 -14.66 10.57
CA ILE A 86 -9.30 -15.11 10.75
C ILE A 86 -9.30 -16.38 11.57
N LEU A 87 -8.74 -17.44 10.99
CA LEU A 87 -8.52 -18.71 11.65
C LEU A 87 -7.06 -18.79 12.10
N LYS A 88 -6.83 -18.78 13.42
CA LYS A 88 -5.49 -18.71 14.01
C LYS A 88 -4.99 -20.05 14.56
N ASP A 89 -5.81 -21.06 14.67
CA ASP A 89 -5.55 -22.26 15.47
C ASP A 89 -5.42 -23.54 14.64
N ALA A 90 -5.36 -24.67 15.36
CA ALA A 90 -5.44 -26.00 14.79
C ALA A 90 -6.66 -26.22 13.88
N THR A 91 -7.72 -25.43 14.04
CA THR A 91 -8.88 -25.40 13.14
C THR A 91 -8.48 -25.05 11.71
N ALA A 92 -7.56 -24.08 11.53
CA ALA A 92 -7.07 -23.71 10.20
C ALA A 92 -6.30 -24.85 9.54
N THR A 93 -5.39 -25.51 10.29
CA THR A 93 -4.63 -26.66 9.78
C THR A 93 -5.51 -27.87 9.52
N ALA A 94 -6.55 -28.06 10.30
CA ALA A 94 -7.50 -29.16 10.08
C ALA A 94 -8.31 -29.00 8.78
N MET A 95 -8.68 -27.76 8.44
CA MET A 95 -9.48 -27.47 7.23
C MET A 95 -8.62 -27.31 5.96
N TYR A 96 -7.42 -26.74 6.07
CA TYR A 96 -6.60 -26.31 4.94
C TYR A 96 -5.22 -27.00 4.88
N GLY A 97 -4.97 -27.97 5.77
CA GLY A 97 -3.74 -28.72 5.83
C GLY A 97 -2.51 -27.83 6.15
N THR A 98 -1.36 -28.21 5.66
CA THR A 98 -0.08 -27.51 5.89
C THR A 98 -0.10 -26.06 5.40
N ARG A 99 -0.91 -25.74 4.38
CA ARG A 99 -1.08 -24.38 3.87
C ARG A 99 -1.73 -23.43 4.88
N GLY A 100 -2.53 -23.94 5.82
CA GLY A 100 -3.12 -23.16 6.90
C GLY A 100 -2.20 -22.93 8.11
N ALA A 101 -0.95 -23.41 8.09
CA ALA A 101 -0.03 -23.35 9.23
C ALA A 101 0.27 -21.89 9.66
N ASN A 102 0.35 -20.96 8.72
CA ASN A 102 0.59 -19.53 8.98
C ASN A 102 -0.69 -18.73 9.27
N GLY A 103 -1.82 -19.43 9.48
CA GLY A 103 -3.14 -18.85 9.61
C GLY A 103 -3.87 -18.73 8.28
N VAL A 104 -5.20 -18.62 8.37
CA VAL A 104 -6.07 -18.47 7.21
C VAL A 104 -6.93 -17.24 7.36
N MET A 105 -6.97 -16.41 6.34
CA MET A 105 -7.91 -15.30 6.21
C MET A 105 -9.02 -15.71 5.24
N ILE A 106 -10.24 -15.74 5.73
CA ILE A 106 -11.42 -15.97 4.90
C ILE A 106 -12.09 -14.64 4.64
N VAL A 107 -12.27 -14.31 3.39
CA VAL A 107 -12.92 -13.10 2.91
C VAL A 107 -14.23 -13.50 2.24
N THR A 108 -15.31 -12.90 2.69
CA THR A 108 -16.65 -13.16 2.13
C THR A 108 -17.15 -11.87 1.47
N THR A 109 -17.59 -11.97 0.23
CA THR A 109 -18.19 -10.84 -0.48
C THR A 109 -19.66 -10.67 -0.18
N LYS A 110 -20.19 -9.47 -0.37
CA LYS A 110 -21.61 -9.16 -0.22
C LYS A 110 -22.43 -9.96 -1.22
N SER A 111 -23.56 -10.49 -0.77
CA SER A 111 -24.52 -11.18 -1.62
C SER A 111 -25.86 -10.48 -1.63
N GLY A 112 -26.70 -10.83 -2.60
CA GLY A 112 -28.10 -10.41 -2.68
C GLY A 112 -29.09 -11.32 -1.96
N MET A 113 -28.61 -12.39 -1.29
CA MET A 113 -29.47 -13.39 -0.64
C MET A 113 -30.39 -12.76 0.41
N ASN A 114 -31.64 -13.20 0.41
CA ASN A 114 -32.68 -12.83 1.40
C ASN A 114 -32.92 -11.29 1.50
N LEU A 115 -32.77 -10.57 0.42
CA LEU A 115 -33.11 -9.16 0.36
C LEU A 115 -34.52 -8.98 -0.23
N ASP A 116 -35.43 -8.39 0.54
CA ASP A 116 -36.80 -8.07 0.07
C ASP A 116 -36.81 -6.97 -1.00
N LYS A 117 -35.81 -6.11 -1.00
CA LYS A 117 -35.67 -5.00 -1.93
C LYS A 117 -34.21 -4.86 -2.38
N PRO A 118 -33.97 -4.40 -3.61
CA PRO A 118 -32.63 -4.06 -4.05
C PRO A 118 -31.99 -2.97 -3.18
N ILE A 119 -30.71 -3.15 -2.86
CA ILE A 119 -29.90 -2.15 -2.17
C ILE A 119 -28.91 -1.59 -3.17
N ILE A 120 -28.92 -0.28 -3.33
CA ILE A 120 -28.03 0.46 -4.20
C ILE A 120 -27.14 1.32 -3.30
N ASN A 121 -25.82 1.22 -3.50
CA ASN A 121 -24.84 2.06 -2.84
C ASN A 121 -24.00 2.79 -3.87
N PHE A 122 -23.77 4.05 -3.60
CA PHE A 122 -22.82 4.88 -4.33
C PHE A 122 -21.87 5.53 -3.33
N ARG A 123 -20.58 5.47 -3.62
CA ARG A 123 -19.53 6.10 -2.81
C ARG A 123 -18.55 6.81 -3.72
N MET A 124 -18.21 8.03 -3.34
CA MET A 124 -17.18 8.84 -3.95
C MET A 124 -16.19 9.26 -2.87
N GLU A 125 -14.92 9.11 -3.14
CA GLU A 125 -13.83 9.54 -2.27
C GLU A 125 -12.86 10.39 -3.09
N ALA A 126 -12.41 11.49 -2.51
CA ALA A 126 -11.31 12.29 -3.01
C ALA A 126 -10.25 12.42 -1.92
N GLN A 127 -9.02 12.16 -2.25
CA GLN A 127 -7.89 12.18 -1.33
C GLN A 127 -6.75 12.98 -1.92
N MET A 128 -6.07 13.73 -1.06
CA MET A 128 -4.81 14.38 -1.36
C MET A 128 -3.74 13.77 -0.46
N SER A 129 -2.64 13.32 -1.05
CA SER A 129 -1.49 12.77 -0.34
C SER A 129 -0.27 13.64 -0.60
N GLN A 130 0.48 13.93 0.45
CA GLN A 130 1.73 14.68 0.35
C GLN A 130 2.80 14.05 1.24
N PRO A 131 4.09 14.11 0.87
CA PRO A 131 5.17 13.66 1.73
C PRO A 131 5.17 14.41 3.05
N THR A 132 5.29 13.70 4.16
CA THR A 132 5.42 14.32 5.49
C THR A 132 6.81 14.90 5.73
N SER A 133 7.81 14.39 5.02
CA SER A 133 9.19 14.86 5.04
C SER A 133 9.86 14.48 3.72
N THR A 134 10.63 15.41 3.18
CA THR A 134 11.45 15.20 1.99
C THR A 134 12.93 15.30 2.35
N PRO A 135 13.82 14.54 1.70
CA PRO A 135 15.25 14.71 1.86
C PRO A 135 15.66 16.14 1.48
N LYS A 136 16.50 16.77 2.29
CA LYS A 136 17.11 18.04 1.96
C LYS A 136 18.46 17.79 1.33
N PHE A 137 18.60 18.14 0.08
CA PHE A 137 19.86 18.06 -0.64
C PHE A 137 20.59 19.39 -0.57
N VAL A 138 21.92 19.33 -0.57
CA VAL A 138 22.76 20.51 -0.76
C VAL A 138 22.76 20.92 -2.23
N ASP A 139 23.01 22.19 -2.51
CA ASP A 139 23.17 22.66 -3.88
C ASP A 139 24.44 22.08 -4.54
N GLY A 140 24.54 22.18 -5.88
CA GLY A 140 25.60 21.57 -6.64
C GLY A 140 27.00 22.15 -6.30
N ALA A 141 27.11 23.41 -5.94
CA ALA A 141 28.38 23.99 -5.55
C ALA A 141 28.86 23.44 -4.20
N THR A 142 27.99 23.41 -3.22
CA THR A 142 28.25 22.81 -1.89
C THR A 142 28.58 21.34 -1.99
N TYR A 143 27.84 20.57 -2.85
CA TYR A 143 28.15 19.17 -3.09
C TYR A 143 29.58 18.98 -3.61
N MET A 144 30.00 19.77 -4.60
CA MET A 144 31.34 19.68 -5.18
C MET A 144 32.43 20.00 -4.16
N GLU A 145 32.21 21.00 -3.29
CA GLU A 145 33.13 21.34 -2.20
C GLU A 145 33.29 20.19 -1.21
N LEU A 146 32.18 19.67 -0.71
CA LEU A 146 32.19 18.55 0.25
C LEU A 146 32.80 17.29 -0.35
N PHE A 147 32.53 17.04 -1.64
CA PHE A 147 33.14 15.91 -2.34
C PHE A 147 34.68 16.06 -2.42
N ASN A 148 35.18 17.23 -2.84
CA ASN A 148 36.60 17.50 -2.87
C ASN A 148 37.26 17.42 -1.48
N GLU A 149 36.57 17.89 -0.44
CA GLU A 149 37.03 17.77 0.95
C GLU A 149 37.17 16.30 1.35
N ALA A 150 36.15 15.47 1.03
CA ALA A 150 36.18 14.04 1.32
C ALA A 150 37.34 13.32 0.61
N VAL A 151 37.57 13.63 -0.68
CA VAL A 151 38.70 13.09 -1.45
C VAL A 151 40.06 13.48 -0.84
N ASN A 152 40.22 14.74 -0.43
CA ASN A 152 41.44 15.21 0.22
C ASN A 152 41.67 14.51 1.57
N ASN A 153 40.62 14.35 2.38
CA ASN A 153 40.73 13.69 3.69
C ASN A 153 41.07 12.19 3.57
N ASP A 154 40.60 11.55 2.51
CA ASP A 154 40.85 10.12 2.27
C ASP A 154 42.19 9.85 1.57
N ASN A 155 42.95 10.87 1.20
CA ASN A 155 44.18 10.81 0.39
C ASN A 155 44.01 9.94 -0.87
N SER A 156 42.80 9.89 -1.44
CA SER A 156 42.46 8.98 -2.53
C SER A 156 42.78 9.49 -3.92
N GLY A 157 43.34 10.68 -4.04
CA GLY A 157 43.78 11.23 -5.33
C GLY A 157 43.51 12.70 -5.55
N ASP A 158 43.52 13.12 -6.82
CA ASP A 158 43.28 14.48 -7.21
C ASP A 158 41.81 14.89 -7.02
N VAL A 159 41.59 16.15 -6.69
CA VAL A 159 40.25 16.73 -6.58
C VAL A 159 39.49 16.62 -7.92
N LEU A 160 38.27 16.16 -7.89
CA LEU A 160 37.47 15.95 -9.08
C LEU A 160 36.94 17.26 -9.68
N TYR A 161 36.59 18.22 -8.81
CA TYR A 161 35.94 19.46 -9.21
C TYR A 161 36.89 20.64 -9.08
N SER A 162 37.13 21.36 -10.20
CA SER A 162 37.95 22.58 -10.19
C SER A 162 37.23 23.74 -9.49
N GLN A 163 38.00 24.69 -8.95
CA GLN A 163 37.43 25.86 -8.30
C GLN A 163 36.56 26.68 -9.26
N ASP A 164 36.99 26.85 -10.52
CA ASP A 164 36.21 27.55 -11.55
C ASP A 164 34.83 26.94 -11.76
N ARG A 165 34.74 25.62 -11.68
CA ARG A 165 33.46 24.90 -11.81
C ARG A 165 32.56 25.16 -10.61
N ILE A 166 33.11 25.13 -9.43
CA ILE A 166 32.37 25.40 -8.18
C ILE A 166 31.86 26.84 -8.19
N ASP A 167 32.72 27.80 -8.51
CA ASP A 167 32.38 29.22 -8.53
C ASP A 167 31.36 29.55 -9.64
N GLY A 168 31.51 28.95 -10.82
CA GLY A 168 30.57 29.10 -11.92
C GLY A 168 29.17 28.55 -11.58
N THR A 169 29.10 27.39 -10.90
CA THR A 169 27.84 26.80 -10.42
C THR A 169 27.19 27.68 -9.34
N ARG A 170 28.00 28.18 -8.39
CA ARG A 170 27.52 29.08 -7.32
C ARG A 170 27.03 30.41 -7.87
N ALA A 171 27.68 30.95 -8.89
CA ALA A 171 27.26 32.17 -9.55
C ALA A 171 26.05 32.02 -10.48
N GLY A 172 25.56 30.78 -10.67
CA GLY A 172 24.44 30.52 -11.56
C GLY A 172 24.72 30.86 -13.03
N LEU A 173 25.94 30.64 -13.49
CA LEU A 173 26.32 30.88 -14.89
C LEU A 173 25.57 29.85 -15.79
N ASN A 174 25.88 29.85 -17.09
CA ASN A 174 25.22 29.02 -18.08
C ASN A 174 24.89 27.60 -17.54
N PRO A 175 23.58 27.25 -17.38
CA PRO A 175 23.17 26.00 -16.72
C PRO A 175 23.56 24.73 -17.49
N TYR A 176 23.88 24.86 -18.78
CA TYR A 176 24.37 23.71 -19.57
C TYR A 176 25.83 23.37 -19.27
N ILE A 177 26.60 24.33 -18.76
CA ILE A 177 28.03 24.17 -18.39
C ILE A 177 28.16 23.98 -16.88
N TYR A 178 27.35 24.72 -16.11
CA TYR A 178 27.36 24.77 -14.65
C TYR A 178 25.98 24.35 -14.09
N PRO A 179 25.60 23.08 -14.23
CA PRO A 179 24.28 22.61 -13.78
C PRO A 179 24.17 22.67 -12.28
N ASN A 180 23.04 23.19 -11.81
CA ASN A 180 22.65 23.18 -10.39
C ASN A 180 21.15 22.83 -10.29
N VAL A 181 20.84 21.55 -10.49
CA VAL A 181 19.48 21.06 -10.57
C VAL A 181 19.15 20.23 -9.33
N ASN A 182 18.07 20.58 -8.65
CA ASN A 182 17.49 19.72 -7.64
C ASN A 182 16.58 18.69 -8.33
N TRP A 183 17.12 17.52 -8.60
CA TRP A 183 16.39 16.45 -9.26
C TRP A 183 15.17 15.97 -8.49
N TYR A 184 15.15 16.18 -7.17
CA TYR A 184 13.98 15.82 -6.38
C TYR A 184 12.78 16.71 -6.74
N ASP A 185 12.99 18.03 -6.78
CA ASP A 185 11.93 18.99 -7.10
C ASP A 185 11.46 18.88 -8.56
N GLU A 186 12.36 18.43 -9.46
CA GLU A 186 12.03 18.23 -10.88
C GLU A 186 11.24 16.93 -11.13
N LEU A 187 11.48 15.88 -10.35
CA LEU A 187 10.93 14.55 -10.61
C LEU A 187 9.72 14.21 -9.73
N PHE A 188 9.62 14.80 -8.55
CA PHE A 188 8.56 14.48 -7.61
C PHE A 188 7.57 15.64 -7.48
N LYS A 189 6.30 15.29 -7.39
CA LYS A 189 5.24 16.26 -7.12
C LYS A 189 5.14 16.50 -5.62
N ASP A 190 4.80 17.73 -5.22
CA ASP A 190 4.56 18.09 -3.82
C ASP A 190 3.32 17.38 -3.24
N ALA A 191 2.34 17.08 -4.08
CA ALA A 191 1.13 16.37 -3.72
C ALA A 191 0.62 15.53 -4.87
N SER A 192 -0.01 14.40 -4.54
CA SER A 192 -0.79 13.59 -5.47
C SER A 192 -2.25 13.63 -5.08
N TYR A 193 -3.13 13.49 -6.07
CA TYR A 193 -4.57 13.44 -5.89
C TYR A 193 -5.08 12.09 -6.35
N SER A 194 -5.97 11.50 -5.57
CA SER A 194 -6.66 10.28 -5.95
C SER A 194 -8.17 10.45 -5.81
N GLU A 195 -8.89 9.87 -6.75
CA GLU A 195 -10.34 9.86 -6.79
C GLU A 195 -10.81 8.43 -6.94
N LYS A 196 -11.76 8.03 -6.11
CA LYS A 196 -12.35 6.70 -6.15
C LYS A 196 -13.85 6.80 -6.23
N PHE A 197 -14.41 6.10 -7.21
CA PHE A 197 -15.84 5.95 -7.39
C PHE A 197 -16.20 4.49 -7.23
N ASN A 198 -17.19 4.19 -6.42
CA ASN A 198 -17.77 2.86 -6.30
C ASN A 198 -19.28 2.95 -6.44
N PHE A 199 -19.82 2.12 -7.30
CA PHE A 199 -21.24 1.88 -7.43
C PHE A 199 -21.50 0.39 -7.27
N ASN A 200 -22.40 0.02 -6.38
CA ASN A 200 -22.81 -1.36 -6.26
C ASN A 200 -24.31 -1.50 -6.08
N ILE A 201 -24.84 -2.58 -6.64
CA ILE A 201 -26.23 -2.98 -6.53
C ILE A 201 -26.31 -4.44 -6.13
N ARG A 202 -27.15 -4.75 -5.17
CA ARG A 202 -27.44 -6.12 -4.76
C ARG A 202 -28.93 -6.30 -4.50
N GLY A 203 -29.41 -7.47 -4.82
CA GLY A 203 -30.78 -7.82 -4.58
C GLY A 203 -31.00 -9.30 -4.81
N GLY A 204 -32.10 -9.81 -4.35
CA GLY A 204 -32.41 -11.20 -4.51
C GLY A 204 -33.84 -11.53 -4.13
N GLY A 205 -34.22 -12.74 -4.44
CA GLY A 205 -35.51 -13.29 -4.11
C GLY A 205 -35.42 -14.80 -3.89
N LYS A 206 -36.53 -15.49 -3.88
CA LYS A 206 -36.56 -16.93 -3.60
C LYS A 206 -35.87 -17.81 -4.64
N ARG A 207 -35.56 -17.29 -5.84
CA ARG A 207 -35.02 -18.07 -6.96
C ARG A 207 -33.73 -17.56 -7.53
N VAL A 208 -33.44 -16.27 -7.36
CA VAL A 208 -32.24 -15.61 -7.92
C VAL A 208 -31.81 -14.55 -6.95
N ASP A 209 -30.51 -14.49 -6.70
CA ASP A 209 -29.82 -13.41 -6.04
C ASP A 209 -28.72 -12.85 -6.98
N TYR A 210 -28.45 -11.58 -6.84
CA TYR A 210 -27.45 -10.91 -7.65
C TYR A 210 -26.69 -9.86 -6.84
N PHE A 211 -25.43 -9.72 -7.19
CA PHE A 211 -24.55 -8.65 -6.74
C PHE A 211 -23.73 -8.16 -7.94
N SER A 212 -23.69 -6.85 -8.13
CA SER A 212 -22.86 -6.22 -9.15
C SER A 212 -22.16 -4.99 -8.56
N SER A 213 -20.90 -4.83 -8.86
CA SER A 213 -20.10 -3.67 -8.42
C SER A 213 -19.23 -3.17 -9.55
N ILE A 214 -19.12 -1.84 -9.64
CA ILE A 214 -18.17 -1.15 -10.52
C ILE A 214 -17.39 -0.18 -9.64
N SER A 215 -16.07 -0.31 -9.67
CA SER A 215 -15.16 0.59 -8.97
C SER A 215 -14.17 1.18 -9.98
N VAL A 216 -13.98 2.48 -9.90
CA VAL A 216 -12.98 3.21 -10.68
C VAL A 216 -12.10 3.98 -9.70
N ASN A 217 -10.79 3.77 -9.82
CA ASN A 217 -9.78 4.49 -9.07
C ASN A 217 -8.88 5.24 -10.05
N HIS A 218 -8.70 6.53 -9.81
CA HIS A 218 -7.78 7.38 -10.56
C HIS A 218 -6.79 8.01 -9.59
N GLU A 219 -5.51 7.94 -9.93
CA GLU A 219 -4.40 8.45 -9.13
C GLU A 219 -3.45 9.22 -10.06
N SER A 220 -3.05 10.45 -9.66
CA SER A 220 -2.25 11.37 -10.49
C SER A 220 -0.87 11.66 -9.86
#